data_21e08d6932b84f65bcc4cb0afba5d5ce
#
_entry.id   21e08d6932b84f65bcc4cb0afba5d5ce
#
_cell.length_a   1.000
_cell.length_b   1.000
_cell.length_c   1.000
_cell.angle_alpha   90.00
_cell.angle_beta   90.00
_cell.angle_gamma   90.00
#
_symmetry.space_group_name_H-M   'P 1'
#
loop_
_entity.id
_entity.type
_entity.pdbx_description
1 polymer ?
#
loop_
_entity_poly.entity_id
_entity_poly.type
_entity_poly.pdbx_seq_one_letter_code
_entity_poly.pdbx_strand_id
1 'polypeptide(L)'
;MTVNTLDSPSWDELLQSYPEAHLLQTSSWAAFKEAFGWSAVRVQVEHCAAQILLRRLPLGLSIAYIPKGPLGTQWQELWLKVDTLCRDHHAIFLQVEPDLFEPLPEEVRTQWLAGFSLKEHTIQPRRTIVIDLQPTEEQILAHETKDTL
;
A
#
# COMPACT_ATOMS: atom_id res chain seq x y z
N MET A 1 14.64 13.34 14.35
CA MET A 1 15.21 12.23 13.54
C MET A 1 14.83 12.45 12.09
N THR A 2 15.80 12.61 11.20
CA THR A 2 15.52 12.81 9.77
C THR A 2 15.05 11.48 9.20
N VAL A 3 13.87 11.46 8.62
CA VAL A 3 13.35 10.27 7.90
C VAL A 3 14.11 10.19 6.58
N ASN A 4 14.82 9.10 6.36
CA ASN A 4 15.49 8.88 5.08
C ASN A 4 14.41 8.44 4.07
N THR A 5 14.11 9.33 3.12
CA THR A 5 13.14 9.07 2.06
C THR A 5 13.85 8.61 0.79
N LEU A 6 13.28 7.65 0.08
CA LEU A 6 13.81 7.14 -1.17
C LEU A 6 13.26 7.94 -2.37
N ASP A 7 14.12 8.20 -3.34
CA ASP A 7 13.70 8.70 -4.65
C ASP A 7 13.10 7.56 -5.51
N SER A 8 12.55 7.90 -6.68
CA SER A 8 11.89 6.91 -7.52
C SER A 8 12.85 5.81 -8.03
N PRO A 9 14.08 6.11 -8.51
CA PRO A 9 15.01 5.06 -8.91
C PRO A 9 15.39 4.10 -7.79
N SER A 10 15.74 4.64 -6.61
CA SER A 10 16.10 3.81 -5.44
C SER A 10 14.91 2.98 -4.94
N TRP A 11 13.70 3.52 -5.07
CA TRP A 11 12.48 2.79 -4.75
C TRP A 11 12.24 1.62 -5.70
N ASP A 12 12.38 1.83 -7.01
CA ASP A 12 12.18 0.78 -8.02
C ASP A 12 13.25 -0.32 -7.90
N GLU A 13 14.47 0.02 -7.52
CA GLU A 13 15.50 -0.96 -7.17
C GLU A 13 15.11 -1.77 -5.94
N LEU A 14 14.63 -1.11 -4.89
CA LEU A 14 14.15 -1.77 -3.68
C LEU A 14 13.00 -2.75 -3.96
N LEU A 15 12.06 -2.37 -4.83
CA LEU A 15 10.92 -3.22 -5.19
C LEU A 15 11.32 -4.57 -5.79
N GLN A 16 12.52 -4.68 -6.38
CA GLN A 16 13.03 -5.97 -6.88
C GLN A 16 13.22 -7.00 -5.76
N SER A 17 13.39 -6.53 -4.51
CA SER A 17 13.45 -7.39 -3.32
C SER A 17 12.07 -7.81 -2.80
N TYR A 18 10.99 -7.29 -3.37
CA TYR A 18 9.61 -7.58 -3.02
C TYR A 18 8.81 -8.01 -4.25
N PRO A 19 9.01 -9.24 -4.75
CA PRO A 19 8.36 -9.71 -5.98
C PRO A 19 6.83 -9.71 -5.90
N GLU A 20 6.28 -9.77 -4.68
CA GLU A 20 4.83 -9.72 -4.41
C GLU A 20 4.29 -8.28 -4.28
N ALA A 21 5.14 -7.25 -4.50
CA ALA A 21 4.72 -5.88 -4.36
C ALA A 21 3.58 -5.55 -5.34
N HIS A 22 2.48 -5.06 -4.81
CA HIS A 22 1.34 -4.68 -5.63
C HIS A 22 1.66 -3.46 -6.50
N LEU A 23 1.06 -3.39 -7.70
CA LEU A 23 1.17 -2.26 -8.64
C LEU A 23 1.02 -0.88 -7.97
N LEU A 24 0.13 -0.77 -6.98
CA LEU A 24 -0.13 0.50 -6.28
C LEU A 24 1.04 0.96 -5.39
N GLN A 25 2.06 0.14 -5.20
CA GLN A 25 3.30 0.49 -4.52
C GLN A 25 4.43 0.87 -5.50
N THR A 26 4.20 0.88 -6.82
CA THR A 26 5.23 1.23 -7.81
C THR A 26 5.41 2.74 -7.96
N SER A 27 6.57 3.17 -8.43
CA SER A 27 6.84 4.57 -8.79
C SER A 27 5.95 5.05 -9.94
N SER A 28 5.63 4.16 -10.89
CA SER A 28 4.71 4.45 -11.99
C SER A 28 3.30 4.80 -11.51
N TRP A 29 2.81 4.11 -10.47
CA TRP A 29 1.55 4.45 -9.84
C TRP A 29 1.60 5.83 -9.15
N ALA A 30 2.69 6.12 -8.45
CA ALA A 30 2.89 7.45 -7.85
C ALA A 30 2.85 8.55 -8.91
N ALA A 31 3.61 8.40 -10.00
CA ALA A 31 3.62 9.35 -11.10
C ALA A 31 2.22 9.55 -11.72
N PHE A 32 1.46 8.47 -11.89
CA PHE A 32 0.05 8.57 -12.31
C PHE A 32 -0.78 9.37 -11.30
N LYS A 33 -0.62 9.14 -10.00
CA LYS A 33 -1.37 9.84 -8.95
C LYS A 33 -0.99 11.33 -8.84
N GLU A 34 0.24 11.69 -9.19
CA GLU A 34 0.69 13.10 -9.23
C GLU A 34 -0.15 13.94 -10.19
N ALA A 35 -0.56 13.39 -11.33
CA ALA A 35 -1.46 14.06 -12.27
C ALA A 35 -2.84 14.41 -11.66
N PHE A 36 -3.19 13.79 -10.54
CA PHE A 36 -4.45 14.02 -9.81
C PHE A 36 -4.24 14.74 -8.47
N GLY A 37 -3.11 15.42 -8.30
CA GLY A 37 -2.83 16.26 -7.14
C GLY A 37 -2.39 15.50 -5.88
N TRP A 38 -1.88 14.29 -6.05
CA TRP A 38 -1.19 13.56 -4.99
C TRP A 38 0.33 13.76 -5.11
N SER A 39 1.03 13.55 -4.04
CA SER A 39 2.49 13.40 -4.02
C SER A 39 2.85 12.10 -3.33
N ALA A 40 4.00 11.54 -3.63
CA ALA A 40 4.45 10.30 -3.02
C ALA A 40 5.70 10.53 -2.18
N VAL A 41 5.72 9.89 -1.02
CA VAL A 41 6.91 9.78 -0.17
C VAL A 41 7.14 8.31 0.14
N ARG A 42 8.40 7.89 0.15
CA ARG A 42 8.78 6.48 0.31
C ARG A 42 9.72 6.34 1.47
N VAL A 43 9.42 5.39 2.33
CA VAL A 43 10.23 5.09 3.51
C VAL A 43 10.60 3.62 3.53
N GLN A 44 11.79 3.34 4.04
CA GLN A 44 12.26 2.00 4.33
C GLN A 44 12.80 1.93 5.75
N VAL A 45 12.52 0.85 6.42
CA VAL A 45 13.07 0.49 7.73
C VAL A 45 13.36 -1.00 7.71
N GLU A 46 14.63 -1.36 7.81
CA GLU A 46 15.07 -2.76 7.78
C GLU A 46 14.49 -3.55 6.59
N HIS A 47 13.56 -4.45 6.87
CA HIS A 47 12.92 -5.33 5.89
C HIS A 47 11.50 -4.90 5.55
N CYS A 48 11.13 -3.66 5.89
CA CYS A 48 9.81 -3.11 5.63
C CYS A 48 9.94 -1.81 4.83
N ALA A 49 8.98 -1.56 3.95
CA ALA A 49 8.94 -0.34 3.18
C ALA A 49 7.51 0.07 2.85
N ALA A 50 7.28 1.35 2.60
CA ALA A 50 5.99 1.84 2.15
C ALA A 50 6.13 3.04 1.22
N GLN A 51 5.34 3.06 0.14
CA GLN A 51 5.03 4.25 -0.61
C GLN A 51 3.76 4.86 -0.04
N ILE A 52 3.86 6.10 0.41
CA ILE A 52 2.78 6.86 1.04
C ILE A 52 2.34 7.95 0.08
N LEU A 53 1.09 7.93 -0.29
CA LEU A 53 0.48 8.99 -1.09
C LEU A 53 -0.05 10.08 -0.16
N LEU A 54 0.30 11.32 -0.45
CA LEU A 54 -0.11 12.50 0.30
C LEU A 54 -0.95 13.40 -0.59
N ARG A 55 -2.11 13.83 -0.12
CA ARG A 55 -2.95 14.81 -0.79
C ARG A 55 -3.11 16.04 0.07
N ARG A 56 -2.73 17.19 -0.47
CA ARG A 56 -2.90 18.47 0.21
C ARG A 56 -4.37 18.87 0.30
N LEU A 57 -4.72 19.41 1.44
CA LEU A 57 -6.02 20.00 1.74
C LEU A 57 -5.85 21.51 1.99
N PRO A 58 -6.96 22.29 2.05
CA PRO A 58 -6.91 23.67 2.49
C PRO A 58 -6.25 23.81 3.87
N LEU A 59 -5.79 25.02 4.18
CA LEU A 59 -5.16 25.38 5.47
C LEU A 59 -3.82 24.67 5.76
N GLY A 60 -3.13 24.18 4.72
CA GLY A 60 -1.82 23.51 4.89
C GLY A 60 -1.92 22.08 5.45
N LEU A 61 -3.11 21.52 5.58
CA LEU A 61 -3.34 20.14 6.01
C LEU A 61 -3.11 19.15 4.86
N SER A 62 -3.03 17.88 5.19
CA SER A 62 -3.00 16.80 4.20
C SER A 62 -3.72 15.55 4.70
N ILE A 63 -3.90 14.59 3.81
CA ILE A 63 -4.26 13.20 4.12
C ILE A 63 -3.17 12.29 3.59
N ALA A 64 -2.93 11.20 4.29
CA ALA A 64 -1.96 10.19 3.93
C ALA A 64 -2.66 8.85 3.62
N TYR A 65 -2.17 8.15 2.61
CA TYR A 65 -2.74 6.88 2.17
C TYR A 65 -1.64 5.89 1.74
N ILE A 66 -1.68 4.69 2.27
CA ILE A 66 -0.83 3.57 1.85
C ILE A 66 -1.72 2.52 1.18
N PRO A 67 -1.79 2.51 -0.18
CA PRO A 67 -2.53 1.51 -0.93
C PRO A 67 -1.75 0.21 -1.04
N LYS A 68 -2.36 -0.93 -0.72
CA LYS A 68 -1.76 -2.25 -0.92
C LYS A 68 -0.33 -2.38 -0.35
N GLY A 69 -0.14 -1.82 0.82
CA GLY A 69 1.11 -1.80 1.58
C GLY A 69 0.83 -1.66 3.07
N PRO A 70 1.87 -1.70 3.90
CA PRO A 70 3.32 -1.73 3.59
C PRO A 70 3.83 -3.05 3.00
N LEU A 71 5.05 -2.99 2.47
CA LEU A 71 5.82 -4.14 2.01
C LEU A 71 6.55 -4.78 3.19
N GLY A 72 6.86 -6.07 3.06
CA GLY A 72 7.55 -6.83 4.10
C GLY A 72 6.64 -7.23 5.26
N THR A 73 7.24 -7.51 6.41
CA THR A 73 6.56 -8.02 7.62
C THR A 73 7.02 -7.26 8.86
N GLN A 74 6.26 -7.38 9.97
CA GLN A 74 6.64 -6.76 11.26
C GLN A 74 6.79 -5.24 11.18
N TRP A 75 5.71 -4.55 10.84
CA TRP A 75 5.70 -3.12 10.50
C TRP A 75 5.83 -2.15 11.68
N GLN A 76 6.07 -2.63 12.90
CA GLN A 76 6.09 -1.80 14.12
C GLN A 76 7.08 -0.63 14.01
N GLU A 77 8.32 -0.92 13.58
CA GLU A 77 9.35 0.11 13.41
C GLU A 77 9.03 1.08 12.26
N LEU A 78 8.39 0.58 11.21
CA LEU A 78 7.97 1.39 10.07
C LEU A 78 6.95 2.45 10.51
N TRP A 79 6.00 2.08 11.40
CA TRP A 79 4.96 3.02 11.86
C TRP A 79 5.53 4.24 12.58
N LEU A 80 6.65 4.12 13.30
CA LEU A 80 7.32 5.25 13.93
C LEU A 80 7.82 6.27 12.90
N LYS A 81 8.33 5.77 11.77
CA LYS A 81 8.79 6.64 10.66
C LYS A 81 7.61 7.24 9.91
N VAL A 82 6.59 6.44 9.64
CA VAL A 82 5.35 6.90 8.97
C VAL A 82 4.64 7.96 9.80
N ASP A 83 4.56 7.81 11.13
CA ASP A 83 3.97 8.81 12.03
C ASP A 83 4.74 10.13 11.97
N THR A 84 6.08 10.08 12.04
CA THR A 84 6.92 11.27 11.89
C THR A 84 6.65 11.97 10.57
N LEU A 85 6.64 11.24 9.47
CA LEU A 85 6.36 11.74 8.13
C LEU A 85 4.96 12.36 8.02
N CYS A 86 3.96 11.69 8.58
CA CYS A 86 2.58 12.21 8.60
C CYS A 86 2.52 13.56 9.35
N ARG A 87 3.22 13.71 10.47
CA ARG A 87 3.29 14.96 11.22
C ARG A 87 4.00 16.06 10.44
N ASP A 88 5.14 15.76 9.80
CA ASP A 88 5.91 16.71 9.00
C ASP A 88 5.09 17.26 7.81
N HIS A 89 4.21 16.43 7.27
CA HIS A 89 3.29 16.78 6.19
C HIS A 89 1.90 17.26 6.65
N HIS A 90 1.72 17.47 7.97
CA HIS A 90 0.43 17.89 8.55
C HIS A 90 -0.73 16.99 8.16
N ALA A 91 -0.51 15.68 8.09
CA ALA A 91 -1.56 14.72 7.78
C ALA A 91 -2.52 14.58 8.96
N ILE A 92 -3.80 14.82 8.70
CA ILE A 92 -4.87 14.73 9.72
C ILE A 92 -5.33 13.29 9.98
N PHE A 93 -5.06 12.39 9.03
CA PHE A 93 -5.20 10.94 9.20
C PHE A 93 -4.33 10.20 8.19
N LEU A 94 -4.03 8.95 8.52
CA LEU A 94 -3.42 7.96 7.66
C LEU A 94 -4.43 6.83 7.42
N GLN A 95 -4.73 6.54 6.16
CA GLN A 95 -5.45 5.32 5.78
C GLN A 95 -4.45 4.30 5.24
N VAL A 96 -4.57 3.06 5.73
CA VAL A 96 -3.74 1.94 5.28
C VAL A 96 -4.65 0.84 4.77
N GLU A 97 -4.38 0.34 3.59
CA GLU A 97 -5.06 -0.80 2.99
C GLU A 97 -4.02 -1.86 2.63
N PRO A 98 -3.66 -2.75 3.57
CA PRO A 98 -2.66 -3.78 3.34
C PRO A 98 -3.07 -4.75 2.24
N ASP A 99 -2.08 -5.29 1.53
CA ASP A 99 -2.31 -6.38 0.57
C ASP A 99 -2.22 -7.73 1.30
N LEU A 100 -3.25 -8.01 2.08
CA LEU A 100 -3.35 -9.20 2.91
C LEU A 100 -4.66 -9.92 2.63
N PHE A 101 -4.61 -11.25 2.66
CA PHE A 101 -5.79 -12.09 2.49
C PHE A 101 -6.54 -12.27 3.82
N GLU A 102 -7.86 -12.28 3.77
CA GLU A 102 -8.71 -12.62 4.91
C GLU A 102 -8.89 -14.15 5.03
N PRO A 103 -9.01 -14.70 6.26
CA PRO A 103 -8.94 -14.00 7.54
C PRO A 103 -7.51 -13.59 7.92
N LEU A 104 -7.36 -12.37 8.44
CA LEU A 104 -6.05 -11.89 8.90
C LEU A 104 -5.57 -12.72 10.09
N PRO A 105 -4.30 -13.16 10.09
CA PRO A 105 -3.69 -13.78 11.27
C PRO A 105 -3.78 -12.85 12.48
N GLU A 106 -3.96 -13.43 13.68
CA GLU A 106 -4.09 -12.66 14.92
C GLU A 106 -2.86 -11.79 15.19
N GLU A 107 -1.67 -12.27 14.88
CA GLU A 107 -0.42 -11.52 14.98
C GLU A 107 -0.44 -10.25 14.13
N VAL A 108 -0.91 -10.33 12.89
CA VAL A 108 -1.03 -9.16 12.00
C VAL A 108 -1.95 -8.12 12.61
N ARG A 109 -3.08 -8.55 13.15
CA ARG A 109 -4.07 -7.65 13.73
C ARG A 109 -3.57 -6.99 15.00
N THR A 110 -2.94 -7.76 15.90
CA THR A 110 -2.57 -7.29 17.24
C THR A 110 -1.19 -6.63 17.30
N GLN A 111 -0.28 -7.00 16.43
CA GLN A 111 1.09 -6.49 16.42
C GLN A 111 1.37 -5.55 15.25
N TRP A 112 1.15 -5.98 14.00
CA TRP A 112 1.53 -5.19 12.83
C TRP A 112 0.64 -3.97 12.64
N LEU A 113 -0.66 -4.12 12.95
CA LEU A 113 -1.68 -3.07 12.84
C LEU A 113 -2.10 -2.51 14.20
N ALA A 114 -1.27 -2.71 15.24
CA ALA A 114 -1.54 -2.15 16.55
C ALA A 114 -1.73 -0.63 16.49
N GLY A 115 -2.81 -0.14 17.09
CA GLY A 115 -3.15 1.29 17.07
C GLY A 115 -4.00 1.75 15.88
N PHE A 116 -4.25 0.88 14.89
CA PHE A 116 -5.15 1.18 13.80
C PHE A 116 -6.60 0.76 14.12
N SER A 117 -7.55 1.56 13.64
CA SER A 117 -8.98 1.24 13.71
C SER A 117 -9.46 0.71 12.36
N LEU A 118 -10.23 -0.39 12.38
CA LEU A 118 -10.83 -0.94 11.17
C LEU A 118 -11.89 0.03 10.61
N LYS A 119 -11.83 0.31 9.31
CA LYS A 119 -12.86 1.07 8.59
C LYS A 119 -13.80 0.15 7.80
N GLU A 120 -15.07 0.50 7.77
CA GLU A 120 -16.06 -0.21 6.95
C GLU A 120 -15.89 0.07 5.45
N HIS A 121 -15.52 1.31 5.11
CA HIS A 121 -15.35 1.73 3.71
C HIS A 121 -13.87 1.74 3.33
N THR A 122 -13.54 1.00 2.30
CA THR A 122 -12.20 0.92 1.68
C THR A 122 -12.18 1.74 0.39
N ILE A 123 -11.00 2.24 0.02
CA ILE A 123 -10.77 2.91 -1.27
C ILE A 123 -10.60 1.84 -2.37
N GLN A 124 -9.88 0.76 -2.04
CA GLN A 124 -9.70 -0.38 -2.93
C GLN A 124 -10.82 -1.41 -2.73
N PRO A 125 -11.23 -2.14 -3.77
CA PRO A 125 -12.16 -3.25 -3.64
C PRO A 125 -11.62 -4.29 -2.64
N ARG A 126 -12.48 -4.75 -1.73
CA ARG A 126 -12.12 -5.81 -0.77
C ARG A 126 -11.90 -7.17 -1.43
N ARG A 127 -12.52 -7.37 -2.58
CA ARG A 127 -12.42 -8.62 -3.35
C ARG A 127 -12.01 -8.29 -4.75
N THR A 128 -11.04 -9.02 -5.26
CA THR A 128 -10.57 -8.96 -6.64
C THR A 128 -10.55 -10.38 -7.21
N ILE A 129 -10.82 -10.49 -8.49
CA ILE A 129 -10.65 -11.74 -9.23
C ILE A 129 -9.31 -11.64 -9.94
N VAL A 130 -8.49 -12.65 -9.76
CA VAL A 130 -7.22 -12.79 -10.48
C VAL A 130 -7.40 -13.88 -11.54
N ILE A 131 -7.19 -13.52 -12.79
CA ILE A 131 -7.29 -14.45 -13.93
C ILE A 131 -5.86 -14.76 -14.37
N ASP A 132 -5.51 -16.06 -14.38
CA ASP A 132 -4.27 -16.51 -15.01
C ASP A 132 -4.42 -16.40 -16.53
N LEU A 133 -3.54 -15.64 -17.17
CA LEU A 133 -3.54 -15.43 -18.62
C LEU A 133 -2.62 -16.40 -19.38
N GLN A 134 -1.97 -17.35 -18.71
CA GLN A 134 -1.13 -18.36 -19.37
C GLN A 134 -1.94 -19.42 -20.14
N PRO A 135 -3.12 -19.86 -19.66
CA PRO A 135 -4.00 -20.75 -20.42
C PRO A 135 -4.56 -20.09 -21.68
N THR A 136 -5.01 -20.91 -22.62
CA THR A 136 -5.71 -20.40 -23.82
C THR A 136 -7.06 -19.76 -23.43
N GLU A 137 -7.56 -18.85 -24.27
CA GLU A 137 -8.86 -18.19 -24.07
C GLU A 137 -9.99 -19.20 -23.81
N GLU A 138 -10.02 -20.31 -24.56
CA GLU A 138 -11.02 -21.38 -24.39
C GLU A 138 -10.93 -22.05 -23.01
N GLN A 139 -9.71 -22.23 -22.49
CA GLN A 139 -9.49 -22.81 -21.16
C GLN A 139 -9.90 -21.82 -20.06
N ILE A 140 -9.62 -20.54 -20.23
CA ILE A 140 -10.02 -19.49 -19.27
C ILE A 140 -11.56 -19.44 -19.19
N LEU A 141 -12.24 -19.37 -20.34
CA LEU A 141 -13.71 -19.34 -20.41
C LEU A 141 -14.37 -20.61 -19.84
N ALA A 142 -13.76 -21.78 -20.02
CA ALA A 142 -14.26 -23.03 -19.46
C ALA A 142 -14.14 -23.09 -17.92
N HIS A 143 -13.18 -22.40 -17.33
CA HIS A 143 -13.03 -22.29 -15.87
C HIS A 143 -14.08 -21.37 -15.25
N GLU A 144 -14.36 -20.23 -15.86
CA GLU A 144 -15.33 -19.26 -15.34
C GLU A 144 -16.78 -19.79 -15.35
N THR A 145 -17.12 -20.66 -16.29
CA THR A 145 -18.47 -21.24 -16.35
C THR A 145 -18.74 -22.30 -15.29
N LYS A 146 -17.73 -22.85 -14.61
CA LYS A 146 -17.90 -23.85 -13.55
C LYS A 146 -18.16 -23.27 -12.17
N ASP A 147 -17.76 -22.02 -11.93
CA ASP A 147 -17.88 -21.35 -10.62
C ASP A 147 -19.18 -20.50 -10.50
N THR A 148 -20.06 -20.56 -11.50
CA THR A 148 -21.30 -19.75 -11.54
C THR A 148 -22.59 -20.58 -11.28
N LEU A 149 -22.48 -21.80 -10.74
CA LEU A 149 -23.64 -22.66 -10.38
C LEU A 149 -23.74 -22.89 -8.87
#